data_44f56abe16792c990bec41ab0c1e705a
#
_entry.id   44f56abe16792c990bec41ab0c1e705a
#
_cell.length_a   1.000
_cell.length_b   1.000
_cell.length_c   1.000
_cell.angle_alpha   90.00
_cell.angle_beta   90.00
_cell.angle_gamma   90.00
#
_symmetry.space_group_name_H-M   'P 1'
#
loop_
_entity.id
_entity.type
_entity.pdbx_description
1 polymer ?
#
loop_
_entity_poly.entity_id
_entity_poly.type
_entity_poly.pdbx_seq_one_letter_code
_entity_poly.pdbx_strand_id
1 'polypeptide(L)'
;MGDKRDRYRIPRGVKKEALQGKDLRAMHGYGGGKVTKAINKKLRYQKDIGYKTAVSIDTYYRRHEKVDPPAKNFGDRKNPSKGYIMWKMMGGDSGHRWSRQLQKTLDVIQKKERLK
;
A
#
# COMPACT_ATOMS: atom_id res chain seq x y z
N MET A 1 1.30 0.41 22.59
CA MET A 1 -0.02 -0.15 22.20
C MET A 1 -0.74 0.79 21.28
N GLY A 2 -1.42 0.28 20.28
CA GLY A 2 -2.02 1.08 19.26
C GLY A 2 -3.38 1.64 19.59
N ASP A 3 -3.64 2.87 19.12
CA ASP A 3 -4.98 3.44 19.04
C ASP A 3 -5.15 4.20 17.73
N LYS A 4 -6.37 4.65 17.44
CA LYS A 4 -6.69 5.32 16.17
C LYS A 4 -5.98 6.66 15.96
N ARG A 5 -5.40 7.23 16.99
CA ARG A 5 -4.67 8.50 16.92
C ARG A 5 -3.20 8.30 16.59
N ASP A 6 -2.71 7.07 16.64
CA ASP A 6 -1.33 6.77 16.35
C ASP A 6 -1.00 7.07 14.89
N ARG A 7 0.24 7.49 14.65
CA ARG A 7 0.78 7.71 13.32
C ARG A 7 1.86 6.67 13.06
N TYR A 8 1.98 6.28 11.80
CA TYR A 8 2.91 5.24 11.38
C TYR A 8 3.89 5.81 10.38
N ARG A 9 5.17 5.83 10.77
CA ARG A 9 6.23 6.36 9.91
C ARG A 9 6.36 5.51 8.65
N ILE A 10 6.42 6.17 7.49
CA ILE A 10 6.53 5.51 6.20
C ILE A 10 8.00 5.12 5.97
N PRO A 11 8.31 3.81 5.81
CA PRO A 11 9.67 3.40 5.52
C PRO A 11 10.18 3.96 4.18
N ARG A 12 11.48 4.19 4.10
CA ARG A 12 12.10 4.74 2.88
C ARG A 12 11.84 3.86 1.66
N GLY A 13 11.91 2.53 1.81
CA GLY A 13 11.65 1.59 0.72
C GLY A 13 10.23 1.70 0.19
N VAL A 14 9.24 1.95 1.06
CA VAL A 14 7.84 2.16 0.66
C VAL A 14 7.72 3.41 -0.19
N LYS A 15 8.36 4.51 0.21
CA LYS A 15 8.35 5.77 -0.55
C LYS A 15 8.97 5.58 -1.94
N LYS A 16 10.09 4.87 -2.00
CA LYS A 16 10.79 4.59 -3.25
C LYS A 16 9.91 3.80 -4.22
N GLU A 17 9.29 2.72 -3.75
CA GLU A 17 8.46 1.89 -4.59
C GLU A 17 7.16 2.60 -5.00
N ALA A 18 6.59 3.41 -4.11
CA ALA A 18 5.43 4.23 -4.44
C ALA A 18 5.73 5.21 -5.58
N LEU A 19 6.91 5.82 -5.57
CA LEU A 19 7.35 6.71 -6.66
C LEU A 19 7.52 5.92 -7.96
N GLN A 20 8.13 4.75 -7.91
CA GLN A 20 8.26 3.88 -9.08
C GLN A 20 6.89 3.52 -9.66
N GLY A 21 5.92 3.23 -8.79
CA GLY A 21 4.55 2.93 -9.21
C GLY A 21 3.88 4.11 -9.91
N LYS A 22 4.07 5.31 -9.36
CA LYS A 22 3.56 6.54 -10.01
C LYS A 22 4.16 6.72 -11.39
N ASP A 23 5.46 6.49 -11.54
CA ASP A 23 6.15 6.63 -12.83
C ASP A 23 5.66 5.59 -13.84
N LEU A 24 5.46 4.34 -13.42
CA LEU A 24 4.91 3.29 -14.29
C LEU A 24 3.50 3.66 -14.76
N ARG A 25 2.67 4.18 -13.86
CA ARG A 25 1.33 4.61 -14.23
C ARG A 25 1.36 5.76 -15.24
N ALA A 26 2.23 6.74 -15.02
CA ALA A 26 2.38 7.87 -15.94
C ALA A 26 2.86 7.40 -17.32
N MET A 27 3.80 6.46 -17.34
CA MET A 27 4.36 5.92 -18.58
C MET A 27 3.35 5.10 -19.38
N HIS A 28 2.56 4.27 -18.70
CA HIS A 28 1.66 3.31 -19.36
C HIS A 28 0.20 3.77 -19.43
N GLY A 29 -0.19 4.75 -18.62
CA GLY A 29 -1.52 5.35 -18.66
C GLY A 29 -2.63 4.52 -18.04
N TYR A 30 -2.30 3.50 -17.23
CA TYR A 30 -3.31 2.67 -16.56
C TYR A 30 -2.80 2.19 -15.19
N GLY A 31 -3.69 1.59 -14.41
CA GLY A 31 -3.38 1.07 -13.08
C GLY A 31 -3.76 2.04 -11.97
N GLY A 32 -4.49 1.57 -10.96
CA GLY A 32 -4.89 2.33 -9.80
C GLY A 32 -5.98 3.37 -10.05
N GLY A 33 -7.00 3.38 -9.18
CA GLY A 33 -8.09 4.36 -9.23
C GLY A 33 -7.85 5.53 -8.28
N LYS A 34 -8.92 6.28 -8.00
CA LYS A 34 -8.86 7.49 -7.14
C LYS A 34 -8.27 7.23 -5.77
N VAL A 35 -8.72 6.16 -5.11
CA VAL A 35 -8.25 5.82 -3.75
C VAL A 35 -6.76 5.48 -3.77
N THR A 36 -6.34 4.66 -4.72
CA THR A 36 -4.93 4.31 -4.88
C THR A 36 -4.06 5.54 -5.14
N LYS A 37 -4.51 6.45 -5.98
CA LYS A 37 -3.79 7.70 -6.26
C LYS A 37 -3.64 8.56 -5.01
N ALA A 38 -4.71 8.67 -4.21
CA ALA A 38 -4.68 9.46 -2.98
C ALA A 38 -3.70 8.87 -1.96
N ILE A 39 -3.72 7.55 -1.78
CA ILE A 39 -2.78 6.85 -0.89
C ILE A 39 -1.35 7.00 -1.42
N ASN A 40 -1.15 6.81 -2.71
CA ASN A 40 0.16 6.96 -3.35
C ASN A 40 0.76 8.35 -3.08
N LYS A 41 -0.05 9.40 -3.21
CA LYS A 41 0.39 10.76 -2.93
C LYS A 41 0.86 10.90 -1.47
N LYS A 42 0.12 10.35 -0.52
CA LYS A 42 0.51 10.36 0.90
C LYS A 42 1.84 9.62 1.11
N LEU A 43 1.99 8.45 0.51
CA LEU A 43 3.21 7.65 0.65
C LEU A 43 4.44 8.37 0.09
N ARG A 44 4.27 9.15 -0.98
CA ARG A 44 5.38 9.89 -1.59
C ARG A 44 5.78 11.14 -0.82
N TYR A 45 4.82 11.85 -0.26
CA TYR A 45 5.04 13.19 0.29
C TYR A 45 4.99 13.30 1.80
N GLN A 46 4.25 12.44 2.49
CA GLN A 46 4.13 12.53 3.93
C GLN A 46 5.22 11.75 4.66
N LYS A 47 5.51 12.16 5.88
CA LYS A 47 6.45 11.46 6.75
C LYS A 47 5.82 10.20 7.35
N ASP A 48 4.54 10.28 7.65
CA ASP A 48 3.78 9.21 8.30
C ASP A 48 2.34 9.19 7.79
N ILE A 49 1.63 8.12 8.14
CA ILE A 49 0.21 7.98 7.82
C ILE A 49 -0.58 7.68 9.08
N GLY A 50 -1.87 8.00 9.02
CA GLY A 50 -2.78 7.70 10.12
C GLY A 50 -3.40 6.31 10.00
N TYR A 51 -4.25 6.01 10.98
CA TYR A 51 -4.93 4.71 11.10
C TYR A 51 -5.72 4.32 9.85
N LYS A 52 -6.59 5.21 9.37
CA LYS A 52 -7.45 4.89 8.21
C LYS A 52 -6.64 4.53 6.96
N THR A 53 -5.59 5.28 6.69
CA THR A 53 -4.72 4.98 5.55
C THR A 53 -3.98 3.66 5.74
N ALA A 54 -3.49 3.40 6.95
CA ALA A 54 -2.82 2.14 7.27
C ALA A 54 -3.75 0.94 7.07
N VAL A 55 -5.02 1.05 7.51
CA VAL A 55 -6.02 0.00 7.31
C VAL A 55 -6.28 -0.22 5.81
N SER A 56 -6.37 0.84 5.04
CA SER A 56 -6.60 0.74 3.59
C SER A 56 -5.44 0.02 2.89
N ILE A 57 -4.21 0.31 3.28
CA ILE A 57 -3.02 -0.36 2.73
C ILE A 57 -3.02 -1.84 3.10
N ASP A 58 -3.26 -2.16 4.37
CA ASP A 58 -3.32 -3.54 4.85
C ASP A 58 -4.43 -4.33 4.13
N THR A 59 -5.62 -3.75 4.02
CA THR A 59 -6.74 -4.36 3.31
C THR A 59 -6.39 -4.65 1.85
N TYR A 60 -5.75 -3.70 1.19
CA TYR A 60 -5.30 -3.87 -0.20
C TYR A 60 -4.39 -5.09 -0.33
N TYR A 61 -3.33 -5.19 0.47
CA TYR A 61 -2.38 -6.29 0.35
C TYR A 61 -3.00 -7.64 0.72
N ARG A 62 -3.88 -7.70 1.71
CA ARG A 62 -4.59 -8.93 2.07
C ARG A 62 -5.42 -9.46 0.90
N ARG A 63 -6.05 -8.57 0.14
CA ARG A 63 -6.88 -8.96 -1.02
C ARG A 63 -6.05 -9.38 -2.22
N HIS A 64 -4.89 -8.78 -2.42
CA HIS A 64 -4.16 -8.91 -3.68
C HIS A 64 -2.90 -9.77 -3.59
N GLU A 65 -2.39 -10.07 -2.42
CA GLU A 65 -1.11 -10.76 -2.25
C GLU A 65 -1.06 -12.16 -2.86
N LYS A 66 -2.20 -12.83 -3.02
CA LYS A 66 -2.27 -14.17 -3.61
C LYS A 66 -2.68 -14.15 -5.08
N VAL A 67 -3.12 -12.99 -5.57
CA VAL A 67 -3.67 -12.85 -6.92
C VAL A 67 -2.70 -12.12 -7.84
N ASP A 68 -2.21 -10.96 -7.42
CA ASP A 68 -1.42 -10.08 -8.30
C ASP A 68 0.01 -10.58 -8.52
N PRO A 69 0.80 -10.95 -7.50
CA PRO A 69 2.17 -11.41 -7.75
C PRO A 69 2.28 -12.61 -8.70
N PRO A 70 1.40 -13.63 -8.65
CA PRO A 70 1.50 -14.73 -9.61
C PRO A 70 0.91 -14.42 -10.98
N ALA A 71 0.27 -13.26 -11.16
CA ALA A 71 -0.34 -12.92 -12.44
C ALA A 71 0.71 -12.65 -13.52
N LYS A 72 0.32 -12.93 -14.77
CA LYS A 72 1.18 -12.69 -15.94
C LYS A 72 1.56 -11.19 -16.00
N ASN A 73 2.80 -10.93 -16.39
CA ASN A 73 3.39 -9.59 -16.49
C ASN A 73 3.56 -8.84 -15.16
N PHE A 74 3.35 -9.51 -14.04
CA PHE A 74 3.69 -8.92 -12.76
C PHE A 74 5.23 -8.78 -12.69
N GLY A 75 5.71 -7.57 -12.39
CA GLY A 75 7.14 -7.27 -12.37
C GLY A 75 7.73 -6.89 -13.72
N ASP A 76 6.98 -7.00 -14.80
CA ASP A 76 7.43 -6.59 -16.13
C ASP A 76 7.26 -5.09 -16.31
N ARG A 77 8.38 -4.37 -16.38
CA ARG A 77 8.36 -2.89 -16.49
C ARG A 77 8.06 -2.40 -17.90
N LYS A 78 8.28 -3.23 -18.91
CA LYS A 78 7.99 -2.86 -20.30
C LYS A 78 6.54 -3.05 -20.65
N ASN A 79 5.92 -4.09 -20.10
CA ASN A 79 4.52 -4.41 -20.34
C ASN A 79 3.87 -4.84 -19.03
N PRO A 80 3.76 -3.92 -18.06
CA PRO A 80 3.30 -4.28 -16.71
C PRO A 80 1.80 -4.56 -16.69
N SER A 81 1.39 -5.49 -15.81
CA SER A 81 -0.02 -5.68 -15.52
C SER A 81 -0.56 -4.48 -14.72
N LYS A 82 -1.87 -4.26 -14.78
CA LYS A 82 -2.52 -3.26 -13.93
C LYS A 82 -2.26 -3.54 -12.45
N GLY A 83 -2.31 -4.82 -12.08
CA GLY A 83 -2.04 -5.26 -10.72
C GLY A 83 -0.64 -4.91 -10.25
N TYR A 84 0.35 -5.07 -11.12
CA TYR A 84 1.73 -4.71 -10.78
C TYR A 84 1.89 -3.21 -10.54
N ILE A 85 1.33 -2.38 -11.41
CA ILE A 85 1.40 -0.91 -11.25
C ILE A 85 0.73 -0.50 -9.94
N MET A 86 -0.46 -1.02 -9.66
CA MET A 86 -1.17 -0.72 -8.42
C MET A 86 -0.39 -1.20 -7.19
N TRP A 87 0.19 -2.40 -7.25
CA TRP A 87 1.04 -2.94 -6.18
C TRP A 87 2.18 -1.98 -5.85
N LYS A 88 2.88 -1.50 -6.87
CA LYS A 88 3.98 -0.55 -6.69
C LYS A 88 3.48 0.79 -6.15
N MET A 89 2.34 1.28 -6.63
CA MET A 89 1.75 2.53 -6.16
C MET A 89 1.40 2.48 -4.67
N MET A 90 1.01 1.32 -4.17
CA MET A 90 0.68 1.12 -2.75
C MET A 90 1.93 0.89 -1.87
N GLY A 91 3.11 0.88 -2.47
CA GLY A 91 4.38 0.73 -1.75
C GLY A 91 5.20 -0.48 -2.16
N GLY A 92 4.74 -1.27 -3.12
CA GLY A 92 5.45 -2.43 -3.64
C GLY A 92 5.64 -3.53 -2.60
N ASP A 93 6.69 -4.33 -2.78
CA ASP A 93 7.03 -5.39 -1.81
C ASP A 93 7.39 -4.80 -0.44
N SER A 94 8.02 -3.63 -0.42
CA SER A 94 8.31 -2.92 0.85
C SER A 94 7.03 -2.55 1.58
N GLY A 95 6.02 -2.07 0.84
CA GLY A 95 4.70 -1.76 1.41
C GLY A 95 4.00 -3.00 1.94
N HIS A 96 4.10 -4.11 1.23
CA HIS A 96 3.55 -5.38 1.65
C HIS A 96 4.16 -5.85 2.98
N ARG A 97 5.49 -5.83 3.08
CA ARG A 97 6.19 -6.19 4.33
C ARG A 97 5.81 -5.26 5.47
N TRP A 98 5.74 -3.96 5.18
CA TRP A 98 5.37 -2.95 6.17
C TRP A 98 3.94 -3.18 6.69
N SER A 99 2.99 -3.45 5.80
CA SER A 99 1.61 -3.73 6.20
C SER A 99 1.54 -4.96 7.10
N ARG A 100 2.35 -5.98 6.84
CA ARG A 100 2.44 -7.16 7.70
C ARG A 100 2.94 -6.83 9.08
N GLN A 101 3.93 -5.94 9.20
CA GLN A 101 4.43 -5.49 10.48
C GLN A 101 3.39 -4.70 11.27
N LEU A 102 2.58 -3.88 10.58
CA LEU A 102 1.52 -3.10 11.22
C LEU A 102 0.30 -3.94 11.59
N GLN A 103 0.13 -5.09 10.98
CA GLN A 103 -1.09 -5.90 11.07
C GLN A 103 -1.49 -6.21 12.51
N LYS A 104 -0.54 -6.59 13.35
CA LYS A 104 -0.81 -6.89 14.77
C LYS A 104 -1.41 -5.68 15.48
N THR A 105 -0.83 -4.51 15.28
CA THR A 105 -1.31 -3.27 15.89
C THR A 105 -2.71 -2.92 15.38
N LEU A 106 -2.92 -3.02 14.06
CA LEU A 106 -4.21 -2.70 13.46
C LEU A 106 -5.29 -3.68 13.93
N ASP A 107 -4.97 -4.96 14.03
CA ASP A 107 -5.92 -5.98 14.51
C ASP A 107 -6.32 -5.72 15.96
N VAL A 108 -5.38 -5.32 16.82
CA VAL A 108 -5.67 -4.98 18.22
C VAL A 108 -6.62 -3.79 18.30
N ILE A 109 -6.39 -2.75 17.52
CA ILE A 109 -7.26 -1.56 17.48
C ILE A 109 -8.67 -1.95 17.02
N GLN A 110 -8.78 -2.73 15.96
CA GLN A 110 -10.06 -3.18 15.42
C GLN A 110 -10.83 -4.04 16.43
N LYS A 111 -10.12 -4.92 17.15
CA LYS A 111 -10.73 -5.75 18.18
C LYS A 111 -11.28 -4.89 19.31
N LYS A 112 -10.55 -3.87 19.76
CA LYS A 112 -11.03 -2.93 20.79
C LYS A 112 -12.31 -2.23 20.35
N GLU A 113 -12.38 -1.82 19.09
CA GLU A 113 -13.58 -1.17 18.55
C GLU A 113 -14.80 -2.08 18.56
N ARG A 114 -14.60 -3.38 18.24
CA ARG A 114 -15.71 -4.35 18.26
C ARG A 114 -16.22 -4.66 19.66
N LEU A 115 -15.40 -4.45 20.68
CA LEU A 115 -15.76 -4.73 22.08
C LEU A 115 -16.43 -3.55 22.80
N LYS A 116 -16.51 -2.39 22.14
CA LYS A 116 -17.18 -1.22 22.70
C LYS A 116 -18.70 -1.34 22.65
#